data_482e4cb3f3804332735e4cf4ec2c9e24
#
_entry.id   482e4cb3f3804332735e4cf4ec2c9e24
#
_cell.length_a   1.000
_cell.length_b   1.000
_cell.length_c   1.000
_cell.angle_alpha   90.00
_cell.angle_beta   90.00
_cell.angle_gamma   90.00
#
_symmetry.space_group_name_H-M   'P 1'
#
loop_
_entity.id
_entity.type
_entity.pdbx_description
1 polymer ?
#
loop_
_entity_poly.entity_id
_entity_poly.type
_entity_poly.pdbx_seq_one_letter_code
_entity_poly.pdbx_strand_id
1 'polypeptide(L)'
;LLEHGLTILGQPNLKEILREDHADEVYQAGVNPVPALQCDNEESILAFVKRNGFPALIGGTSNGKKQKSAVVFDLPALQRYIAENSLEHMNVSKFIEGKKYEVTAISDGKNVTIPGIIEHFEQTGSHASDSIAVYRPQNLSTNDQRRLRDSAISIATKLNLRGPVNLHFLLANDQIYLLQIKSYSGHNVAFLTKALKKDITAITMKVLLGSTLSELDLPSDIWPSNDLIHVKMPVFSYLSYSSEN
;
A
#
# COMPACT_ATOMS: atom_id res chain seq x y z
N LEU A 1 -1.79 -4.03 -26.15
CA LEU A 1 -3.26 -3.87 -26.10
C LEU A 1 -3.67 -2.48 -26.62
N LEU A 2 -3.02 -1.41 -26.14
CA LEU A 2 -3.28 -0.03 -26.62
C LEU A 2 -2.97 0.11 -28.12
N GLU A 3 -1.89 -0.51 -28.60
CA GLU A 3 -1.50 -0.56 -30.02
C GLU A 3 -2.56 -1.22 -30.92
N HIS A 4 -3.42 -2.04 -30.35
CA HIS A 4 -4.53 -2.70 -31.04
C HIS A 4 -5.88 -1.98 -30.87
N GLY A 5 -5.89 -0.72 -30.40
CA GLY A 5 -7.10 0.09 -30.23
C GLY A 5 -8.04 -0.36 -29.11
N LEU A 6 -7.57 -1.21 -28.19
CA LEU A 6 -8.36 -1.65 -27.03
C LEU A 6 -8.30 -0.60 -25.92
N THR A 7 -9.45 -0.26 -25.37
CA THR A 7 -9.55 0.61 -24.20
C THR A 7 -9.24 -0.19 -22.94
N ILE A 8 -8.20 0.24 -22.20
CA ILE A 8 -7.87 -0.33 -20.91
C ILE A 8 -8.59 0.48 -19.83
N LEU A 9 -9.40 -0.19 -19.04
CA LEU A 9 -10.08 0.42 -17.88
C LEU A 9 -9.12 0.48 -16.69
N GLY A 10 -9.11 1.63 -16.01
CA GLY A 10 -8.26 1.86 -14.84
C GLY A 10 -6.97 2.61 -15.16
N GLN A 11 -5.89 2.26 -14.45
CA GLN A 11 -4.60 2.96 -14.50
C GLN A 11 -3.50 2.01 -15.05
N PRO A 12 -3.39 1.85 -16.38
CA PRO A 12 -2.45 0.87 -16.97
C PRO A 12 -0.99 1.22 -16.74
N ASN A 13 -0.66 2.50 -16.59
CA ASN A 13 0.69 3.02 -16.42
C ASN A 13 1.04 3.37 -14.96
N LEU A 14 0.35 2.79 -13.97
CA LEU A 14 0.60 3.09 -12.56
C LEU A 14 2.07 2.86 -12.16
N LYS A 15 2.73 1.84 -12.71
CA LYS A 15 4.15 1.59 -12.46
C LYS A 15 5.06 2.71 -12.94
N GLU A 16 4.69 3.40 -14.02
CA GLU A 16 5.40 4.56 -14.55
C GLU A 16 5.14 5.79 -13.70
N ILE A 17 3.88 5.94 -13.25
CA ILE A 17 3.46 7.04 -12.36
C ILE A 17 4.15 6.94 -10.98
N LEU A 18 4.50 5.74 -10.52
CA LEU A 18 5.13 5.51 -9.21
C LEU A 18 6.66 5.41 -9.26
N ARG A 19 7.31 5.80 -10.38
CA ARG A 19 8.75 5.93 -10.45
C ARG A 19 9.22 7.11 -9.60
N GLU A 20 10.54 7.22 -9.39
CA GLU A 20 11.19 8.21 -8.52
C GLU A 20 10.81 9.67 -8.83
N ASP A 21 10.33 9.93 -10.05
CA ASP A 21 9.94 11.26 -10.54
C ASP A 21 8.72 11.86 -9.83
N HIS A 22 7.95 11.07 -9.08
CA HIS A 22 6.75 11.51 -8.36
C HIS A 22 6.91 11.58 -6.83
N ALA A 23 8.14 11.48 -6.33
CA ALA A 23 8.41 11.64 -4.91
C ALA A 23 7.98 13.04 -4.40
N ASP A 24 8.11 14.05 -5.26
CA ASP A 24 7.73 15.42 -4.93
C ASP A 24 6.22 15.59 -4.76
N GLU A 25 5.39 14.97 -5.63
CA GLU A 25 3.92 15.01 -5.52
C GLU A 25 3.45 14.32 -4.26
N VAL A 26 4.08 13.20 -3.90
CA VAL A 26 3.81 12.47 -2.65
C VAL A 26 4.19 13.35 -1.45
N TYR A 27 5.37 13.98 -1.49
CA TYR A 27 5.83 14.88 -0.43
C TYR A 27 4.92 16.11 -0.28
N GLN A 28 4.50 16.72 -1.39
CA GLN A 28 3.54 17.84 -1.38
C GLN A 28 2.13 17.44 -0.90
N ALA A 29 1.82 16.15 -0.84
CA ALA A 29 0.60 15.64 -0.23
C ALA A 29 0.69 15.50 1.31
N GLY A 30 1.77 15.99 1.93
CA GLY A 30 2.00 15.89 3.37
C GLY A 30 2.43 14.51 3.82
N VAL A 31 3.01 13.71 2.92
CA VAL A 31 3.42 12.32 3.15
C VAL A 31 4.89 12.15 2.82
N ASN A 32 5.60 11.43 3.69
CA ASN A 32 7.02 11.14 3.44
C ASN A 32 7.15 9.84 2.62
N PRO A 33 7.95 9.83 1.55
CA PRO A 33 8.33 8.57 0.94
C PRO A 33 9.24 7.79 1.89
N VAL A 34 9.09 6.47 1.92
CA VAL A 34 10.08 5.62 2.61
C VAL A 34 11.32 5.55 1.73
N PRO A 35 12.51 5.94 2.23
CA PRO A 35 13.73 5.79 1.47
C PRO A 35 13.91 4.33 1.02
N ALA A 36 14.06 4.11 -0.26
CA ALA A 36 14.23 2.80 -0.86
C ALA A 36 15.15 2.87 -2.08
N LEU A 37 15.79 1.76 -2.40
CA LEU A 37 16.67 1.61 -3.54
C LEU A 37 16.54 0.20 -4.12
N GLN A 38 16.39 0.10 -5.45
CA GLN A 38 16.56 -1.14 -6.17
C GLN A 38 18.01 -1.22 -6.65
N CYS A 39 18.68 -2.34 -6.40
CA CYS A 39 20.11 -2.51 -6.68
C CYS A 39 20.44 -3.99 -6.96
N ASP A 40 21.56 -4.18 -7.65
CA ASP A 40 22.04 -5.50 -8.06
C ASP A 40 23.48 -5.77 -7.57
N ASN A 41 23.99 -4.95 -6.64
CA ASN A 41 25.35 -5.09 -6.11
C ASN A 41 25.43 -4.65 -4.64
N GLU A 42 26.43 -5.20 -3.95
CA GLU A 42 26.69 -4.96 -2.53
C GLU A 42 27.06 -3.49 -2.23
N GLU A 43 27.84 -2.86 -3.10
CA GLU A 43 28.30 -1.49 -2.89
C GLU A 43 27.14 -0.50 -2.76
N SER A 44 26.13 -0.62 -3.63
CA SER A 44 24.91 0.18 -3.58
C SER A 44 24.11 -0.05 -2.31
N ILE A 45 24.02 -1.29 -1.84
CA ILE A 45 23.33 -1.65 -0.59
C ILE A 45 24.06 -1.00 0.59
N LEU A 46 25.39 -1.12 0.66
CA LEU A 46 26.19 -0.54 1.72
C LEU A 46 26.13 0.99 1.71
N ALA A 47 26.17 1.62 0.54
CA ALA A 47 26.00 3.07 0.39
C ALA A 47 24.62 3.52 0.89
N PHE A 48 23.57 2.78 0.56
CA PHE A 48 22.21 3.05 1.04
C PHE A 48 22.11 3.03 2.56
N VAL A 49 22.59 1.96 3.22
CA VAL A 49 22.52 1.85 4.68
C VAL A 49 23.44 2.84 5.39
N LYS A 50 24.57 3.20 4.79
CA LYS A 50 25.45 4.26 5.29
C LYS A 50 24.72 5.62 5.32
N ARG A 51 23.94 5.91 4.30
CA ARG A 51 23.18 7.17 4.18
C ARG A 51 21.93 7.19 5.08
N ASN A 52 21.17 6.08 5.12
CA ASN A 52 19.86 6.05 5.76
C ASN A 52 19.87 5.39 7.15
N GLY A 53 20.96 4.73 7.53
CA GLY A 53 21.12 4.03 8.81
C GLY A 53 20.29 2.75 8.93
N PHE A 54 20.52 2.02 10.02
CA PHE A 54 19.73 0.85 10.42
C PHE A 54 18.54 1.26 11.31
N PRO A 55 17.51 0.40 11.46
CA PRO A 55 17.32 -0.87 10.74
C PRO A 55 16.93 -0.65 9.27
N ALA A 56 17.20 -1.66 8.44
CA ALA A 56 16.82 -1.69 7.04
C ALA A 56 16.04 -2.95 6.70
N LEU A 57 15.07 -2.84 5.80
CA LEU A 57 14.35 -3.97 5.21
C LEU A 57 15.02 -4.30 3.86
N ILE A 58 15.44 -5.55 3.70
CA ILE A 58 16.08 -6.03 2.49
C ILE A 58 15.35 -7.26 1.96
N GLY A 59 15.22 -7.36 0.65
CA GLY A 59 14.60 -8.49 -0.03
C GLY A 59 14.69 -8.31 -1.53
N GLY A 60 14.38 -9.35 -2.30
CA GLY A 60 14.51 -9.28 -3.74
C GLY A 60 13.84 -10.44 -4.47
N THR A 61 14.20 -10.59 -5.73
CA THR A 61 13.81 -11.73 -6.56
C THR A 61 15.05 -12.30 -7.23
N SER A 62 15.16 -13.62 -7.29
CA SER A 62 16.19 -14.32 -8.04
C SER A 62 15.56 -15.39 -8.91
N ASN A 63 15.93 -15.45 -10.17
CA ASN A 63 15.35 -16.39 -11.15
C ASN A 63 13.81 -16.36 -11.19
N GLY A 64 13.22 -15.15 -11.03
CA GLY A 64 11.76 -14.95 -10.99
C GLY A 64 11.08 -15.42 -9.70
N LYS A 65 11.82 -15.94 -8.71
CA LYS A 65 11.29 -16.33 -7.41
C LYS A 65 11.59 -15.27 -6.36
N LYS A 66 10.60 -14.99 -5.52
CA LYS A 66 10.75 -14.04 -4.41
C LYS A 66 11.69 -14.62 -3.36
N GLN A 67 12.72 -13.88 -2.99
CA GLN A 67 13.60 -14.20 -1.87
C GLN A 67 12.94 -13.79 -0.54
N LYS A 68 13.32 -14.44 0.56
CA LYS A 68 12.82 -14.10 1.89
C LYS A 68 13.30 -12.70 2.28
N SER A 69 12.38 -11.79 2.50
CA SER A 69 12.71 -10.46 3.03
C SER A 69 13.12 -10.55 4.50
N ALA A 70 14.07 -9.73 4.91
CA ALA A 70 14.55 -9.64 6.27
C ALA A 70 14.71 -8.19 6.74
N VAL A 71 14.47 -7.96 8.02
CA VAL A 71 14.86 -6.71 8.68
C VAL A 71 16.24 -6.93 9.28
N VAL A 72 17.20 -6.11 8.88
CA VAL A 72 18.57 -6.14 9.37
C VAL A 72 18.81 -4.93 10.26
N PHE A 73 19.40 -5.17 11.42
CA PHE A 73 19.56 -4.17 12.47
C PHE A 73 20.98 -3.59 12.56
N ASP A 74 21.93 -4.28 11.93
CA ASP A 74 23.33 -3.89 11.94
C ASP A 74 24.07 -4.41 10.69
N LEU A 75 25.32 -3.98 10.54
CA LEU A 75 26.16 -4.38 9.41
C LEU A 75 26.47 -5.88 9.37
N PRO A 76 26.78 -6.56 10.50
CA PRO A 76 26.98 -8.01 10.50
C PRO A 76 25.73 -8.80 10.02
N ALA A 77 24.51 -8.40 10.42
CA ALA A 77 23.30 -9.02 9.97
C ALA A 77 23.08 -8.79 8.45
N LEU A 78 23.38 -7.59 7.96
CA LEU A 78 23.32 -7.29 6.53
C LEU A 78 24.30 -8.14 5.72
N GLN A 79 25.55 -8.26 6.17
CA GLN A 79 26.58 -9.05 5.50
C GLN A 79 26.21 -10.53 5.41
N ARG A 80 25.64 -11.10 6.49
CA ARG A 80 25.10 -12.47 6.47
C ARG A 80 23.99 -12.63 5.44
N TYR A 81 23.05 -11.70 5.40
CA TYR A 81 21.97 -11.74 4.42
C TYR A 81 22.50 -11.71 2.97
N ILE A 82 23.46 -10.82 2.69
CA ILE A 82 24.11 -10.70 1.37
C ILE A 82 24.85 -12.00 0.99
N ALA A 83 25.54 -12.63 1.93
CA ALA A 83 26.26 -13.88 1.67
C ALA A 83 25.34 -15.08 1.37
N GLU A 84 24.12 -15.08 1.91
CA GLU A 84 23.16 -16.19 1.79
C GLU A 84 22.18 -16.01 0.62
N ASN A 85 22.10 -14.83 -0.01
CA ASN A 85 21.09 -14.50 -1.00
C ASN A 85 21.71 -13.96 -2.30
N SER A 86 21.01 -14.14 -3.41
CA SER A 86 21.39 -13.50 -4.68
C SER A 86 21.12 -11.99 -4.59
N LEU A 87 22.03 -11.20 -5.14
CA LEU A 87 21.86 -9.73 -5.21
C LEU A 87 21.06 -9.27 -6.43
N GLU A 88 20.66 -10.20 -7.30
CA GLU A 88 19.86 -9.90 -8.48
C GLU A 88 18.50 -9.29 -8.05
N HIS A 89 18.16 -8.13 -8.62
CA HIS A 89 16.92 -7.41 -8.31
C HIS A 89 16.61 -7.25 -6.82
N MET A 90 17.63 -6.87 -6.05
CA MET A 90 17.46 -6.55 -4.63
C MET A 90 16.77 -5.21 -4.43
N ASN A 91 15.92 -5.17 -3.39
CA ASN A 91 15.35 -3.93 -2.87
C ASN A 91 15.81 -3.75 -1.43
N VAL A 92 16.37 -2.60 -1.13
CA VAL A 92 16.68 -2.18 0.23
C VAL A 92 15.90 -0.93 0.56
N SER A 93 15.30 -0.89 1.74
CA SER A 93 14.55 0.28 2.20
C SER A 93 14.81 0.54 3.68
N LYS A 94 14.62 1.79 4.10
CA LYS A 94 14.64 2.12 5.52
C LYS A 94 13.49 1.37 6.20
N PHE A 95 13.80 0.63 7.26
CA PHE A 95 12.76 0.04 8.10
C PHE A 95 12.29 1.10 9.10
N ILE A 96 11.00 1.37 9.09
CA ILE A 96 10.34 2.30 10.00
C ILE A 96 9.29 1.51 10.76
N GLU A 97 9.41 1.50 12.09
CA GLU A 97 8.41 0.89 12.95
C GLU A 97 7.24 1.85 13.15
N GLY A 98 6.02 1.36 12.97
CA GLY A 98 4.82 2.18 13.10
C GLY A 98 3.54 1.40 12.85
N LYS A 99 2.41 2.09 12.96
CA LYS A 99 1.08 1.53 12.71
C LYS A 99 0.73 1.64 11.24
N LYS A 100 0.26 0.53 10.67
CA LYS A 100 -0.14 0.46 9.26
C LYS A 100 -1.62 0.74 9.09
N TYR A 101 -1.92 1.60 8.14
CA TYR A 101 -3.28 1.91 7.71
C TYR A 101 -3.40 1.76 6.20
N GLU A 102 -4.54 1.25 5.76
CA GLU A 102 -4.90 1.21 4.35
C GLU A 102 -6.11 2.10 4.11
N VAL A 103 -5.96 3.08 3.24
CA VAL A 103 -7.06 3.91 2.77
C VAL A 103 -7.55 3.35 1.46
N THR A 104 -8.79 2.85 1.44
CA THR A 104 -9.47 2.46 0.21
C THR A 104 -10.21 3.67 -0.33
N ALA A 105 -9.85 4.09 -1.53
CA ALA A 105 -10.45 5.22 -2.24
C ALA A 105 -10.96 4.81 -3.62
N ILE A 106 -11.88 5.60 -4.16
CA ILE A 106 -12.34 5.52 -5.54
C ILE A 106 -12.23 6.93 -6.12
N SER A 107 -11.60 7.06 -7.27
CA SER A 107 -11.42 8.34 -7.95
C SER A 107 -12.03 8.29 -9.35
N ASP A 108 -12.72 9.35 -9.75
CA ASP A 108 -13.20 9.55 -11.13
C ASP A 108 -12.20 10.38 -11.98
N GLY A 109 -11.02 10.67 -11.44
CA GLY A 109 -9.98 11.51 -12.02
C GLY A 109 -10.07 12.98 -11.61
N LYS A 110 -11.16 13.42 -10.98
CA LYS A 110 -11.38 14.79 -10.47
C LYS A 110 -11.71 14.79 -8.99
N ASN A 111 -12.60 13.91 -8.60
CA ASN A 111 -13.09 13.78 -7.24
C ASN A 111 -12.66 12.42 -6.68
N VAL A 112 -12.57 12.34 -5.36
CA VAL A 112 -12.18 11.14 -4.63
C VAL A 112 -13.19 10.90 -3.52
N THR A 113 -13.64 9.66 -3.38
CA THR A 113 -14.46 9.18 -2.25
C THR A 113 -13.70 8.09 -1.51
N ILE A 114 -13.89 7.98 -0.20
CA ILE A 114 -13.18 7.05 0.65
C ILE A 114 -14.16 6.10 1.34
N PRO A 115 -14.40 4.90 0.79
CA PRO A 115 -15.20 3.87 1.46
C PRO A 115 -14.75 3.57 2.88
N GLY A 116 -13.45 3.52 3.13
CA GLY A 116 -12.98 3.29 4.48
C GLY A 116 -11.47 3.33 4.67
N ILE A 117 -11.11 3.42 5.96
CA ILE A 117 -9.74 3.26 6.44
C ILE A 117 -9.70 1.98 7.27
N ILE A 118 -8.70 1.15 6.99
CA ILE A 118 -8.47 -0.13 7.65
C ILE A 118 -7.16 -0.03 8.44
N GLU A 119 -7.19 -0.50 9.68
CA GLU A 119 -6.00 -0.68 10.52
C GLU A 119 -5.50 -2.12 10.40
N HIS A 120 -4.18 -2.29 10.23
CA HIS A 120 -3.50 -3.58 10.23
C HIS A 120 -2.75 -3.78 11.54
N PHE A 121 -2.91 -4.94 12.15
CA PHE A 121 -2.32 -5.23 13.46
C PHE A 121 -0.91 -5.81 13.39
N GLU A 122 -0.50 -6.35 12.24
CA GLU A 122 0.84 -6.87 12.08
C GLU A 122 1.87 -5.76 11.89
N GLN A 123 3.07 -6.02 12.39
CA GLN A 123 4.21 -5.12 12.27
C GLN A 123 4.65 -4.93 10.82
N THR A 124 5.37 -3.85 10.59
CA THR A 124 6.00 -3.53 9.31
C THR A 124 6.88 -4.71 8.87
N GLY A 125 6.76 -5.14 7.60
CA GLY A 125 7.53 -6.27 7.05
C GLY A 125 6.74 -7.57 6.89
N SER A 126 5.59 -7.75 7.55
CA SER A 126 4.72 -8.92 7.31
C SER A 126 3.89 -8.79 6.04
N HIS A 127 3.51 -9.94 5.44
CA HIS A 127 2.68 -9.95 4.23
C HIS A 127 1.26 -9.45 4.53
N ALA A 128 0.82 -8.42 3.81
CA ALA A 128 -0.47 -7.78 4.02
C ALA A 128 -1.69 -8.68 3.70
N SER A 129 -1.51 -9.78 2.96
CA SER A 129 -2.58 -10.73 2.64
C SER A 129 -3.06 -11.51 3.85
N ASP A 130 -2.15 -11.81 4.77
CA ASP A 130 -2.38 -12.70 5.91
C ASP A 130 -2.55 -11.93 7.22
N SER A 131 -2.80 -10.62 7.10
CA SER A 131 -2.88 -9.73 8.26
C SER A 131 -4.28 -9.67 8.88
N ILE A 132 -4.33 -9.53 10.20
CA ILE A 132 -5.54 -9.12 10.90
C ILE A 132 -5.81 -7.66 10.54
N ALA A 133 -7.01 -7.40 10.02
CA ALA A 133 -7.41 -6.08 9.60
C ALA A 133 -8.71 -5.66 10.29
N VAL A 134 -8.76 -4.41 10.76
CA VAL A 134 -9.90 -3.86 11.47
C VAL A 134 -10.42 -2.64 10.73
N TYR A 135 -11.69 -2.69 10.37
CA TYR A 135 -12.43 -1.53 9.88
C TYR A 135 -13.13 -0.84 11.02
N ARG A 136 -13.10 0.47 11.01
CA ARG A 136 -13.13 1.43 12.11
C ARG A 136 -11.86 1.26 12.96
N PRO A 137 -10.74 1.87 12.50
CA PRO A 137 -9.48 1.84 13.23
C PRO A 137 -9.66 2.20 14.70
N GLN A 138 -9.08 1.42 15.59
CA GLN A 138 -9.22 1.60 17.04
C GLN A 138 -8.08 2.46 17.62
N ASN A 139 -6.94 2.48 16.93
CA ASN A 139 -5.74 3.20 17.37
C ASN A 139 -5.43 4.40 16.47
N LEU A 140 -6.42 4.95 15.79
CA LEU A 140 -6.29 6.11 14.90
C LEU A 140 -7.02 7.30 15.49
N SER A 141 -6.30 8.37 15.82
CA SER A 141 -6.92 9.61 16.30
C SER A 141 -7.76 10.26 15.18
N THR A 142 -8.76 11.04 15.56
CA THR A 142 -9.57 11.81 14.60
C THR A 142 -8.71 12.74 13.75
N ASN A 143 -7.64 13.30 14.33
CA ASN A 143 -6.70 14.16 13.61
C ASN A 143 -5.93 13.36 12.56
N ASP A 144 -5.39 12.20 12.92
CA ASP A 144 -4.64 11.35 11.98
C ASP A 144 -5.55 10.76 10.91
N GLN A 145 -6.81 10.45 11.24
CA GLN A 145 -7.79 10.05 10.27
C GLN A 145 -8.00 11.13 9.19
N ARG A 146 -8.10 12.39 9.58
CA ARG A 146 -8.19 13.53 8.64
C ARG A 146 -6.92 13.65 7.80
N ARG A 147 -5.74 13.57 8.43
CA ARG A 147 -4.46 13.64 7.72
C ARG A 147 -4.33 12.52 6.68
N LEU A 148 -4.66 11.28 7.02
CA LEU A 148 -4.65 10.15 6.07
C LEU A 148 -5.63 10.36 4.92
N ARG A 149 -6.85 10.83 5.22
CA ARG A 149 -7.85 11.19 4.21
C ARG A 149 -7.32 12.25 3.24
N ASP A 150 -6.83 13.36 3.77
CA ASP A 150 -6.37 14.50 2.99
C ASP A 150 -5.17 14.12 2.11
N SER A 151 -4.26 13.33 2.66
CA SER A 151 -3.12 12.78 1.92
C SER A 151 -3.57 11.85 0.80
N ALA A 152 -4.54 10.97 1.05
CA ALA A 152 -5.08 10.06 0.05
C ALA A 152 -5.77 10.81 -1.10
N ILE A 153 -6.59 11.80 -0.79
CA ILE A 153 -7.25 12.66 -1.77
C ILE A 153 -6.20 13.42 -2.59
N SER A 154 -5.23 14.05 -1.93
CA SER A 154 -4.17 14.82 -2.59
C SER A 154 -3.35 13.95 -3.55
N ILE A 155 -2.91 12.77 -3.11
CA ILE A 155 -2.15 11.83 -3.97
C ILE A 155 -3.00 11.39 -5.17
N ALA A 156 -4.23 10.93 -4.94
CA ALA A 156 -5.09 10.45 -6.02
C ALA A 156 -5.37 11.54 -7.07
N THR A 157 -5.57 12.79 -6.62
CA THR A 157 -5.83 13.93 -7.50
C THR A 157 -4.57 14.37 -8.26
N LYS A 158 -3.44 14.55 -7.57
CA LYS A 158 -2.18 15.00 -8.19
C LYS A 158 -1.64 14.01 -9.22
N LEU A 159 -1.75 12.71 -8.92
CA LEU A 159 -1.36 11.66 -9.85
C LEU A 159 -2.46 11.32 -10.87
N ASN A 160 -3.56 12.08 -10.88
CA ASN A 160 -4.70 11.90 -11.79
C ASN A 160 -5.15 10.42 -11.87
N LEU A 161 -5.22 9.75 -10.69
CA LEU A 161 -5.61 8.36 -10.62
C LEU A 161 -7.10 8.21 -10.92
N ARG A 162 -7.47 7.15 -11.64
CA ARG A 162 -8.86 6.83 -11.97
C ARG A 162 -9.19 5.39 -11.63
N GLY A 163 -10.34 5.19 -11.02
CA GLY A 163 -10.80 3.87 -10.57
C GLY A 163 -10.46 3.62 -9.09
N PRO A 164 -10.21 2.35 -8.71
CA PRO A 164 -9.88 1.99 -7.33
C PRO A 164 -8.45 2.41 -7.00
N VAL A 165 -8.27 3.00 -5.82
CA VAL A 165 -6.97 3.43 -5.30
C VAL A 165 -6.85 2.93 -3.87
N ASN A 166 -5.91 2.04 -3.61
CA ASN A 166 -5.57 1.59 -2.27
C ASN A 166 -4.20 2.15 -1.89
N LEU A 167 -4.18 3.00 -0.87
CA LEU A 167 -2.97 3.61 -0.36
C LEU A 167 -2.61 2.99 0.99
N HIS A 168 -1.42 2.42 1.07
CA HIS A 168 -0.89 1.86 2.30
C HIS A 168 0.01 2.89 2.97
N PHE A 169 -0.38 3.31 4.15
CA PHE A 169 0.35 4.27 4.95
C PHE A 169 0.96 3.64 6.20
N LEU A 170 2.03 4.22 6.66
CA LEU A 170 2.62 3.97 7.96
C LEU A 170 2.59 5.26 8.78
N LEU A 171 2.03 5.20 9.97
CA LEU A 171 2.07 6.31 10.93
C LEU A 171 3.12 6.00 11.99
N ALA A 172 4.17 6.81 12.03
CA ALA A 172 5.28 6.66 12.95
C ALA A 172 5.82 8.04 13.38
N ASN A 173 6.03 8.24 14.67
CA ASN A 173 6.60 9.48 15.22
C ASN A 173 5.91 10.76 14.69
N ASP A 174 4.60 10.76 14.66
CA ASP A 174 3.76 11.85 14.13
C ASP A 174 3.94 12.13 12.63
N GLN A 175 4.68 11.28 11.91
CA GLN A 175 4.87 11.36 10.48
C GLN A 175 4.03 10.31 9.75
N ILE A 176 3.52 10.67 8.57
CA ILE A 176 2.86 9.75 7.65
C ILE A 176 3.86 9.37 6.56
N TYR A 177 4.04 8.08 6.36
CA TYR A 177 4.84 7.53 5.27
C TYR A 177 3.96 6.77 4.30
N LEU A 178 4.20 6.93 3.01
CA LEU A 178 3.57 6.13 1.97
C LEU A 178 4.39 4.87 1.73
N LEU A 179 3.78 3.71 1.96
CA LEU A 179 4.41 2.41 1.72
C LEU A 179 4.15 1.92 0.29
N GLN A 180 2.91 2.09 -0.19
CA GLN A 180 2.50 1.57 -1.49
C GLN A 180 1.21 2.23 -1.98
N ILE A 181 1.09 2.35 -3.31
CA ILE A 181 -0.16 2.64 -4.00
C ILE A 181 -0.52 1.46 -4.88
N LYS A 182 -1.79 1.05 -4.86
CA LYS A 182 -2.34 0.00 -5.74
C LYS A 182 -3.58 0.54 -6.44
N SER A 183 -3.68 0.33 -7.75
CA SER A 183 -4.83 0.75 -8.56
C SER A 183 -5.75 -0.42 -8.93
N TYR A 184 -5.88 -1.38 -8.03
CA TYR A 184 -6.76 -2.53 -8.20
C TYR A 184 -7.48 -2.88 -6.92
N SER A 185 -8.62 -3.56 -7.06
CA SER A 185 -9.40 -4.05 -5.93
C SER A 185 -8.67 -5.21 -5.24
N GLY A 186 -8.24 -5.00 -4.01
CA GLY A 186 -7.63 -6.04 -3.18
C GLY A 186 -8.66 -6.76 -2.30
N HIS A 187 -8.21 -7.74 -1.52
CA HIS A 187 -9.06 -8.51 -0.57
C HIS A 187 -9.80 -7.61 0.44
N ASN A 188 -9.25 -6.44 0.74
CA ASN A 188 -9.86 -5.51 1.69
C ASN A 188 -11.08 -4.78 1.11
N VAL A 189 -11.21 -4.67 -0.21
CA VAL A 189 -12.44 -4.14 -0.84
C VAL A 189 -13.63 -5.07 -0.57
N ALA A 190 -13.43 -6.38 -0.66
CA ALA A 190 -14.48 -7.37 -0.33
C ALA A 190 -14.86 -7.31 1.17
N PHE A 191 -13.87 -7.09 2.04
CA PHE A 191 -14.10 -6.89 3.47
C PHE A 191 -14.93 -5.62 3.74
N LEU A 192 -14.55 -4.49 3.15
CA LEU A 192 -15.30 -3.23 3.29
C LEU A 192 -16.71 -3.31 2.68
N THR A 193 -16.87 -4.01 1.55
CA THR A 193 -18.19 -4.26 0.94
C THR A 193 -19.14 -4.91 1.93
N LYS A 194 -18.67 -5.92 2.68
CA LYS A 194 -19.48 -6.59 3.71
C LYS A 194 -19.72 -5.69 4.92
N ALA A 195 -18.69 -4.98 5.39
CA ALA A 195 -18.78 -4.11 6.55
C ALA A 195 -19.74 -2.94 6.34
N LEU A 196 -19.70 -2.32 5.16
CA LEU A 196 -20.53 -1.18 4.78
C LEU A 196 -21.88 -1.57 4.19
N LYS A 197 -22.10 -2.86 3.85
CA LYS A 197 -23.27 -3.34 3.11
C LYS A 197 -23.51 -2.56 1.81
N LYS A 198 -22.42 -2.16 1.13
CA LYS A 198 -22.45 -1.45 -0.15
C LYS A 198 -21.52 -2.16 -1.14
N ASP A 199 -21.99 -2.41 -2.34
CA ASP A 199 -21.18 -3.05 -3.38
C ASP A 199 -20.13 -2.07 -3.96
N ILE A 200 -18.99 -1.99 -3.27
CA ILE A 200 -17.85 -1.12 -3.65
C ILE A 200 -17.33 -1.53 -5.03
N THR A 201 -17.36 -2.82 -5.36
CA THR A 201 -16.88 -3.31 -6.66
C THR A 201 -17.75 -2.82 -7.80
N ALA A 202 -19.09 -2.94 -7.65
CA ALA A 202 -20.00 -2.42 -8.66
C ALA A 202 -19.90 -0.90 -8.82
N ILE A 203 -19.73 -0.16 -7.73
CA ILE A 203 -19.50 1.29 -7.77
C ILE A 203 -18.20 1.60 -8.53
N THR A 204 -17.12 0.92 -8.20
CA THR A 204 -15.82 1.08 -8.88
C THR A 204 -15.93 0.81 -10.38
N MET A 205 -16.66 -0.23 -10.78
CA MET A 205 -16.87 -0.55 -12.19
C MET A 205 -17.64 0.55 -12.93
N LYS A 206 -18.67 1.13 -12.31
CA LYS A 206 -19.39 2.29 -12.90
C LYS A 206 -18.46 3.47 -13.14
N VAL A 207 -17.58 3.78 -12.17
CA VAL A 207 -16.60 4.87 -12.32
C VAL A 207 -15.59 4.54 -13.43
N LEU A 208 -15.10 3.32 -13.53
CA LEU A 208 -14.21 2.90 -14.61
C LEU A 208 -14.88 2.98 -16.00
N LEU A 209 -16.18 2.72 -16.06
CA LEU A 209 -16.99 2.84 -17.29
C LEU A 209 -17.38 4.29 -17.64
N GLY A 210 -17.02 5.26 -16.79
CA GLY A 210 -17.17 6.67 -17.12
C GLY A 210 -18.11 7.46 -16.22
N SER A 211 -18.84 6.82 -15.29
CA SER A 211 -19.67 7.55 -14.34
C SER A 211 -18.81 8.41 -13.41
N THR A 212 -19.30 9.60 -13.08
CA THR A 212 -18.70 10.47 -12.08
C THR A 212 -19.17 10.10 -10.68
N LEU A 213 -18.41 10.46 -9.66
CA LEU A 213 -18.82 10.24 -8.26
C LEU A 213 -20.10 11.03 -7.91
N SER A 214 -20.28 12.19 -8.51
CA SER A 214 -21.48 13.02 -8.33
C SER A 214 -22.74 12.36 -8.90
N GLU A 215 -22.65 11.73 -10.08
CA GLU A 215 -23.77 10.97 -10.68
C GLU A 215 -24.16 9.75 -9.86
N LEU A 216 -23.24 9.21 -9.06
CA LEU A 216 -23.48 8.06 -8.19
C LEU A 216 -23.94 8.46 -6.77
N ASP A 217 -24.11 9.76 -6.52
CA ASP A 217 -24.50 10.32 -5.20
C ASP A 217 -23.62 9.79 -4.06
N LEU A 218 -22.30 9.79 -4.28
CA LEU A 218 -21.34 9.29 -3.32
C LEU A 218 -20.76 10.43 -2.49
N PRO A 219 -20.50 10.22 -1.18
CA PRO A 219 -19.83 11.22 -0.35
C PRO A 219 -18.47 11.61 -0.92
N SER A 220 -18.12 12.88 -0.87
CA SER A 220 -16.79 13.41 -1.21
C SER A 220 -15.77 13.26 -0.07
N ASP A 221 -16.08 12.49 0.94
CA ASP A 221 -15.29 12.26 2.15
C ASP A 221 -15.30 10.77 2.52
N ILE A 222 -14.84 10.43 3.72
CA ILE A 222 -14.95 9.08 4.28
C ILE A 222 -16.44 8.74 4.43
N TRP A 223 -16.83 7.57 3.96
CA TRP A 223 -18.22 7.13 4.04
C TRP A 223 -18.67 6.95 5.48
N PRO A 224 -19.93 7.34 5.79
CA PRO A 224 -20.48 7.07 7.10
C PRO A 224 -20.48 5.56 7.39
N SER A 225 -20.02 5.20 8.57
CA SER A 225 -19.99 3.83 9.08
C SER A 225 -21.07 3.63 10.14
N ASN A 226 -21.50 2.37 10.31
CA ASN A 226 -22.28 1.96 11.49
C ASN A 226 -21.36 1.92 12.74
N ASP A 227 -21.95 1.72 13.92
CA ASP A 227 -21.19 1.68 15.18
C ASP A 227 -20.45 0.35 15.44
N LEU A 228 -20.49 -0.57 14.50
CA LEU A 228 -19.84 -1.88 14.63
C LEU A 228 -18.37 -1.81 14.24
N ILE A 229 -17.56 -2.53 14.99
CA ILE A 229 -16.17 -2.82 14.64
C ILE A 229 -16.16 -4.12 13.85
N HIS A 230 -15.59 -4.08 12.66
CA HIS A 230 -15.45 -5.26 11.81
C HIS A 230 -14.01 -5.74 11.81
N VAL A 231 -13.82 -7.05 11.98
CA VAL A 231 -12.49 -7.67 12.02
C VAL A 231 -12.40 -8.72 10.91
N LYS A 232 -11.36 -8.63 10.10
CA LYS A 232 -10.93 -9.66 9.16
C LYS A 232 -9.77 -10.43 9.78
N MET A 233 -9.92 -11.75 9.88
CA MET A 233 -8.86 -12.63 10.36
C MET A 233 -8.47 -13.65 9.29
N PRO A 234 -7.18 -13.96 9.12
CA PRO A 234 -6.76 -15.04 8.23
C PRO A 234 -7.13 -16.39 8.84
N VAL A 235 -7.47 -17.33 7.98
CA VAL A 235 -7.64 -18.74 8.35
C VAL A 235 -6.52 -19.52 7.67
N PHE A 236 -5.65 -20.13 8.47
CA PHE A 236 -4.56 -20.94 7.95
C PHE A 236 -5.03 -22.38 7.74
N SER A 237 -4.76 -22.92 6.54
CA SER A 237 -5.02 -24.34 6.26
C SER A 237 -3.86 -25.18 6.81
N TYR A 238 -4.11 -25.96 7.84
CA TYR A 238 -3.12 -26.89 8.40
C TYR A 238 -2.69 -27.97 7.40
N LEU A 239 -3.47 -28.25 6.36
CA LEU A 239 -3.15 -29.25 5.33
C LEU A 239 -1.98 -28.82 4.42
N SER A 240 -1.70 -27.54 4.30
CA SER A 240 -0.57 -27.04 3.51
C SER A 240 0.78 -27.12 4.25
N TYR A 241 0.78 -27.31 5.56
CA TYR A 241 2.01 -27.44 6.35
C TYR A 241 2.56 -28.86 6.42
N SER A 242 1.80 -29.87 6.02
CA SER A 242 2.20 -31.28 6.06
C SER A 242 2.87 -31.82 4.80
N SER A 243 3.06 -30.99 3.77
CA SER A 243 3.62 -31.40 2.47
C SER A 243 5.09 -30.98 2.24
N GLU A 244 5.76 -30.40 3.22
CA GLU A 244 7.19 -29.99 3.15
C GLU A 244 8.02 -30.67 4.25
N ASN A 245 7.89 -32.01 4.42
CA ASN A 245 8.86 -32.83 5.14
C ASN A 245 9.34 -33.95 4.24
#